data_d3ea2121d7dfe0dda562cea74c0e9800
#
_entry.id   d3ea2121d7dfe0dda562cea74c0e9800
#
_cell.length_a   1.000
_cell.length_b   1.000
_cell.length_c   1.000
_cell.angle_alpha   90.00
_cell.angle_beta   90.00
_cell.angle_gamma   90.00
#
_symmetry.space_group_name_H-M   'P 1'
#
loop_
_entity.id
_entity.type
_entity.pdbx_description
1 polymer ?
#
loop_
_entity_poly.entity_id
_entity_poly.type
_entity_poly.pdbx_seq_one_letter_code
_entity_poly.pdbx_strand_id
1 'polypeptide(L)'
;MITFVYFVYFLLFYIYNKLLKERGIDVSDFLPINRQEMEERGWQQPDFVYICGDGYVDHPSFGAAIICRTLESHGFKVCFLAQPDWHNVEEFRQFGKPRLGFLISSGNIDSMVNHYTVAKKRRHKDLYTPGGEGFKRPDRAVIVYSQMARQAYKDANIIIGGIEASLRRLGHYDYWDDKVRKSIIIDANADLLLY
;
A
#
# COMPACT_ATOMS: atom_id res chain seq x y z
N MET A 1 5.59 -23.95 17.68
CA MET A 1 6.08 -23.49 16.36
C MET A 1 5.69 -22.04 16.05
N ILE A 2 4.45 -21.63 16.28
CA ILE A 2 3.97 -20.25 16.08
C ILE A 2 4.72 -19.24 16.97
N THR A 3 4.96 -19.56 18.25
CA THR A 3 5.65 -18.70 19.21
C THR A 3 7.11 -18.40 18.83
N PHE A 4 7.81 -19.34 18.19
CA PHE A 4 9.19 -19.17 17.75
C PHE A 4 9.29 -18.21 16.55
N VAL A 5 8.34 -18.27 15.63
CA VAL A 5 8.26 -17.36 14.47
C VAL A 5 8.04 -15.92 14.96
N TYR A 6 7.11 -15.71 15.89
CA TYR A 6 6.87 -14.37 16.49
C TYR A 6 8.10 -13.84 17.24
N PHE A 7 8.83 -14.70 17.93
CA PHE A 7 10.06 -14.30 18.64
C PHE A 7 11.17 -13.87 17.67
N VAL A 8 11.35 -14.61 16.55
CA VAL A 8 12.33 -14.24 15.52
C VAL A 8 11.96 -12.92 14.83
N TYR A 9 10.68 -12.70 14.52
CA TYR A 9 10.20 -11.43 13.96
C TYR A 9 10.38 -10.26 14.94
N PHE A 10 10.08 -10.47 16.21
CA PHE A 10 10.27 -9.47 17.26
C PHE A 10 11.76 -9.14 17.44
N LEU A 11 12.64 -10.12 17.42
CA LEU A 11 14.08 -9.94 17.51
C LEU A 11 14.64 -9.20 16.29
N LEU A 12 14.20 -9.54 15.08
CA LEU A 12 14.57 -8.85 13.85
C LEU A 12 14.09 -7.40 13.86
N PHE A 13 12.88 -7.14 14.32
CA PHE A 13 12.34 -5.80 14.47
C PHE A 13 13.10 -4.99 15.52
N TYR A 14 13.47 -5.59 16.64
CA TYR A 14 14.29 -4.94 17.69
C TYR A 14 15.70 -4.61 17.18
N ILE A 15 16.36 -5.55 16.50
CA ILE A 15 17.69 -5.34 15.90
C ILE A 15 17.62 -4.26 14.82
N TYR A 16 16.58 -4.28 14.02
CA TYR A 16 16.31 -3.30 12.98
C TYR A 16 16.15 -1.88 13.56
N ASN A 17 15.31 -1.69 14.56
CA ASN A 17 15.15 -0.40 15.25
C ASN A 17 16.44 0.08 15.94
N LYS A 18 17.23 -0.84 16.48
CA LYS A 18 18.53 -0.51 17.07
C LYS A 18 19.51 0.00 16.01
N LEU A 19 19.60 -0.66 14.85
CA LEU A 19 20.46 -0.24 13.74
C LEU A 19 20.04 1.13 13.16
N LEU A 20 18.75 1.42 13.14
CA LEU A 20 18.24 2.72 12.68
C LEU A 20 18.60 3.85 13.68
N LYS A 21 18.45 3.59 14.97
CA LYS A 21 18.85 4.52 16.03
C LYS A 21 20.35 4.84 16.01
N GLU A 22 21.18 3.83 15.73
CA GLU A 22 22.64 4.00 15.56
C GLU A 22 23.00 4.87 14.34
N ARG A 23 22.11 4.96 13.35
CA ARG A 23 22.23 5.84 12.17
C ARG A 23 21.60 7.22 12.37
N GLY A 24 21.09 7.53 13.57
CA GLY A 24 20.43 8.81 13.87
C GLY A 24 19.03 8.94 13.27
N ILE A 25 18.43 7.82 12.80
CA ILE A 25 17.06 7.79 12.31
C ILE A 25 16.17 7.45 13.50
N ASP A 26 15.39 8.41 13.97
CA ASP A 26 14.40 8.18 15.01
C ASP A 26 13.16 7.52 14.40
N VAL A 27 13.02 6.22 14.64
CA VAL A 27 11.93 5.37 14.14
C VAL A 27 10.82 5.24 15.19
N SER A 28 10.84 6.07 16.21
CA SER A 28 9.87 6.00 17.32
C SER A 28 8.46 6.40 16.89
N ASP A 29 8.34 7.16 15.81
CA ASP A 29 7.05 7.69 15.36
C ASP A 29 6.46 6.86 14.23
N PHE A 30 5.13 6.72 14.24
CA PHE A 30 4.39 6.12 13.13
C PHE A 30 4.63 6.90 11.82
N LEU A 31 4.54 6.21 10.68
CA LEU A 31 4.64 6.88 9.38
C LEU A 31 3.55 7.96 9.27
N PRO A 32 3.84 9.11 8.64
CA PRO A 32 2.84 10.14 8.42
C PRO A 32 1.67 9.61 7.58
N ILE A 33 0.45 9.71 8.12
CA ILE A 33 -0.80 9.31 7.45
C ILE A 33 -1.63 10.51 6.99
N ASN A 34 -1.20 11.72 7.33
CA ASN A 34 -1.80 12.97 6.90
C ASN A 34 -0.73 14.05 6.71
N ARG A 35 -1.14 15.16 6.09
CA ARG A 35 -0.23 16.27 5.78
C ARG A 35 0.37 16.92 7.03
N GLN A 36 -0.41 17.05 8.10
CA GLN A 36 0.05 17.66 9.35
C GLN A 36 1.23 16.87 9.94
N GLU A 37 1.10 15.53 10.05
CA GLU A 37 2.16 14.67 10.57
C GLU A 37 3.42 14.70 9.68
N MET A 38 3.25 14.85 8.36
CA MET A 38 4.38 15.05 7.44
C MET A 38 5.10 16.37 7.71
N GLU A 39 4.34 17.46 7.92
CA GLU A 39 4.90 18.79 8.21
C GLU A 39 5.55 18.88 9.60
N GLU A 40 5.00 18.17 10.61
CA GLU A 40 5.60 18.04 11.95
C GLU A 40 6.97 17.37 11.92
N ARG A 41 7.24 16.49 10.94
CA ARG A 41 8.56 15.93 10.66
C ARG A 41 9.50 16.89 9.89
N GLY A 42 9.06 18.10 9.60
CA GLY A 42 9.79 19.09 8.80
C GLY A 42 9.85 18.74 7.30
N TRP A 43 8.96 17.89 6.81
CA TRP A 43 8.96 17.51 5.40
C TRP A 43 7.99 18.38 4.60
N GLN A 44 8.49 19.00 3.55
CA GLN A 44 7.66 19.77 2.60
C GLN A 44 7.15 18.90 1.45
N GLN A 45 7.88 17.84 1.13
CA GLN A 45 7.56 16.93 0.04
C GLN A 45 8.03 15.52 0.41
N PRO A 46 7.19 14.48 0.24
CA PRO A 46 7.62 13.10 0.43
C PRO A 46 8.40 12.60 -0.79
N ASP A 47 9.28 11.62 -0.58
CA ASP A 47 9.90 10.89 -1.67
C ASP A 47 8.92 9.88 -2.27
N PHE A 48 8.24 9.16 -1.41
CA PHE A 48 7.21 8.20 -1.79
C PHE A 48 5.91 8.43 -1.01
N VAL A 49 4.78 8.20 -1.67
CA VAL A 49 3.49 8.01 -1.02
C VAL A 49 3.07 6.56 -1.25
N TYR A 50 2.94 5.80 -0.16
CA TYR A 50 2.46 4.42 -0.22
C TYR A 50 0.94 4.38 -0.09
N ILE A 51 0.24 3.92 -1.12
CA ILE A 51 -1.22 3.78 -1.14
C ILE A 51 -1.56 2.31 -0.87
N CYS A 52 -2.37 2.08 0.16
CA CYS A 52 -2.73 0.74 0.62
C CYS A 52 -4.25 0.55 0.67
N GLY A 53 -4.72 -0.60 0.21
CA GLY A 53 -6.11 -1.00 0.36
C GLY A 53 -6.49 -1.45 1.79
N ASP A 54 -5.52 -1.68 2.67
CA ASP A 54 -5.74 -1.97 4.08
C ASP A 54 -5.69 -0.70 4.94
N GLY A 55 -6.32 -0.73 6.11
CA GLY A 55 -6.07 0.26 7.16
C GLY A 55 -4.59 0.27 7.57
N TYR A 56 -4.13 1.40 8.11
CA TYR A 56 -2.75 1.52 8.54
C TYR A 56 -2.47 0.64 9.76
N VAL A 57 -1.51 -0.26 9.60
CA VAL A 57 -0.96 -1.10 10.68
C VAL A 57 0.54 -1.16 10.52
N ASP A 58 1.26 -0.56 11.47
CA ASP A 58 2.72 -0.59 11.49
C ASP A 58 3.23 -1.80 12.28
N HIS A 59 3.15 -2.95 11.64
CA HIS A 59 3.58 -4.22 12.23
C HIS A 59 4.29 -5.07 11.17
N PRO A 60 5.36 -5.80 11.52
CA PRO A 60 6.15 -6.60 10.56
C PRO A 60 5.39 -7.76 9.89
N SER A 61 4.17 -8.07 10.33
CA SER A 61 3.28 -9.00 9.61
C SER A 61 2.61 -8.37 8.38
N PHE A 62 2.72 -7.06 8.21
CA PHE A 62 2.12 -6.33 7.09
C PHE A 62 3.20 -5.90 6.10
N GLY A 63 3.07 -6.36 4.86
CA GLY A 63 4.04 -6.06 3.81
C GLY A 63 4.23 -4.55 3.57
N ALA A 64 3.16 -3.77 3.71
CA ALA A 64 3.20 -2.33 3.61
C ALA A 64 4.13 -1.68 4.66
N ALA A 65 4.03 -2.12 5.93
CA ALA A 65 4.91 -1.64 7.00
C ALA A 65 6.38 -1.99 6.72
N ILE A 66 6.66 -3.24 6.32
CA ILE A 66 8.03 -3.67 5.99
C ILE A 66 8.63 -2.80 4.88
N ILE A 67 7.89 -2.60 3.79
CA ILE A 67 8.37 -1.83 2.63
C ILE A 67 8.63 -0.37 3.04
N CYS A 68 7.66 0.27 3.69
CA CYS A 68 7.78 1.67 4.08
C CYS A 68 8.91 1.89 5.09
N ARG A 69 9.02 1.03 6.10
CA ARG A 69 10.10 1.13 7.09
C ARG A 69 11.47 0.82 6.50
N THR A 70 11.55 -0.09 5.54
CA THR A 70 12.80 -0.34 4.81
C THR A 70 13.23 0.89 4.02
N LEU A 71 12.31 1.53 3.31
CA LEU A 71 12.61 2.77 2.58
C LEU A 71 13.02 3.90 3.54
N GLU A 72 12.30 4.09 4.64
CA GLU A 72 12.63 5.07 5.67
C GLU A 72 14.03 4.83 6.25
N SER A 73 14.42 3.58 6.49
CA SER A 73 15.76 3.21 6.98
C SER A 73 16.88 3.57 6.00
N HIS A 74 16.56 3.73 4.74
CA HIS A 74 17.48 4.19 3.71
C HIS A 74 17.43 5.71 3.49
N GLY A 75 16.73 6.44 4.38
CA GLY A 75 16.65 7.90 4.36
C GLY A 75 15.59 8.48 3.44
N PHE A 76 14.68 7.66 2.90
CA PHE A 76 13.55 8.16 2.11
C PHE A 76 12.43 8.69 3.00
N LYS A 77 11.81 9.77 2.60
CA LYS A 77 10.61 10.34 3.20
C LYS A 77 9.39 9.61 2.68
N VAL A 78 8.77 8.77 3.50
CA VAL A 78 7.63 7.94 3.10
C VAL A 78 6.40 8.34 3.87
N CYS A 79 5.33 8.71 3.16
CA CYS A 79 4.00 8.94 3.71
C CYS A 79 3.09 7.76 3.37
N PHE A 80 2.15 7.45 4.26
CA PHE A 80 1.25 6.31 4.11
C PHE A 80 -0.20 6.78 3.91
N LEU A 81 -0.80 6.39 2.79
CA LEU A 81 -2.18 6.70 2.44
C LEU A 81 -3.03 5.41 2.56
N ALA A 82 -3.70 5.26 3.70
CA ALA A 82 -4.50 4.09 4.02
C ALA A 82 -5.93 4.25 3.51
N GLN A 83 -6.39 3.33 2.69
CA GLN A 83 -7.78 3.25 2.22
C GLN A 83 -8.36 4.60 1.78
N PRO A 84 -7.70 5.36 0.86
CA PRO A 84 -8.24 6.63 0.40
C PRO A 84 -9.61 6.45 -0.24
N ASP A 85 -10.45 7.46 -0.10
CA ASP A 85 -11.72 7.51 -0.84
C ASP A 85 -11.42 7.65 -2.35
N TRP A 86 -11.58 6.56 -3.05
CA TRP A 86 -11.31 6.47 -4.49
C TRP A 86 -12.34 7.20 -5.36
N HIS A 87 -13.35 7.82 -4.76
CA HIS A 87 -14.26 8.75 -5.44
C HIS A 87 -13.78 10.20 -5.33
N ASN A 88 -12.75 10.47 -4.49
CA ASN A 88 -12.23 11.81 -4.22
C ASN A 88 -10.73 11.91 -4.56
N VAL A 89 -10.41 12.55 -5.68
CA VAL A 89 -9.01 12.72 -6.11
C VAL A 89 -8.18 13.58 -5.15
N GLU A 90 -8.80 14.45 -4.36
CA GLU A 90 -8.09 15.32 -3.42
C GLU A 90 -7.41 14.53 -2.28
N GLU A 91 -7.92 13.36 -1.93
CA GLU A 91 -7.23 12.50 -0.96
C GLU A 91 -5.88 12.02 -1.47
N PHE A 92 -5.75 11.80 -2.78
CA PHE A 92 -4.49 11.42 -3.42
C PHE A 92 -3.52 12.61 -3.56
N ARG A 93 -3.98 13.83 -3.30
CA ARG A 93 -3.18 15.06 -3.32
C ARG A 93 -2.75 15.53 -1.94
N GLN A 94 -3.25 14.94 -0.85
CA GLN A 94 -3.05 15.46 0.51
C GLN A 94 -1.58 15.66 0.91
N PHE A 95 -0.67 14.84 0.43
CA PHE A 95 0.77 14.97 0.69
C PHE A 95 1.53 15.79 -0.35
N GLY A 96 0.85 16.26 -1.39
CA GLY A 96 1.48 16.82 -2.57
C GLY A 96 2.04 15.74 -3.50
N LYS A 97 2.67 16.16 -4.61
CA LYS A 97 3.30 15.24 -5.57
C LYS A 97 4.54 14.62 -4.95
N PRO A 98 4.65 13.28 -4.85
CA PRO A 98 5.87 12.65 -4.37
C PRO A 98 7.02 12.89 -5.34
N ARG A 99 8.24 13.03 -4.80
CA ARG A 99 9.45 13.29 -5.59
C ARG A 99 9.81 12.11 -6.51
N LEU A 100 9.66 10.87 -6.01
CA LEU A 100 10.02 9.66 -6.73
C LEU A 100 8.80 8.91 -7.29
N GLY A 101 7.68 8.84 -6.57
CA GLY A 101 6.46 8.23 -7.08
C GLY A 101 5.52 7.68 -6.02
N PHE A 102 4.43 7.13 -6.50
CA PHE A 102 3.46 6.39 -5.71
C PHE A 102 3.81 4.89 -5.70
N LEU A 103 3.75 4.28 -4.52
CA LEU A 103 3.83 2.84 -4.32
C LEU A 103 2.41 2.34 -4.01
N ILE A 104 1.89 1.42 -4.79
CA ILE A 104 0.47 1.05 -4.70
C ILE A 104 0.30 -0.45 -4.51
N SER A 105 -0.47 -0.83 -3.49
CA SER A 105 -0.89 -2.21 -3.25
C SER A 105 -2.35 -2.29 -2.85
N SER A 106 -2.95 -3.47 -3.06
CA SER A 106 -4.29 -3.78 -2.55
C SER A 106 -4.32 -4.01 -1.04
N GLY A 107 -3.16 -4.12 -0.40
CA GLY A 107 -3.01 -4.57 0.98
C GLY A 107 -2.53 -6.03 1.08
N ASN A 108 -2.79 -6.68 2.20
CA ASN A 108 -2.34 -8.05 2.48
C ASN A 108 -3.05 -9.13 1.64
N ILE A 109 -4.20 -8.80 1.07
CA ILE A 109 -5.00 -9.72 0.27
C ILE A 109 -5.43 -9.06 -1.05
N ASP A 110 -5.65 -9.88 -2.07
CA ASP A 110 -6.29 -9.47 -3.32
C ASP A 110 -7.68 -8.90 -3.06
N SER A 111 -7.99 -7.73 -3.62
CA SER A 111 -9.26 -7.04 -3.38
C SER A 111 -10.48 -7.85 -3.80
N MET A 112 -10.41 -8.55 -4.94
CA MET A 112 -11.52 -9.37 -5.41
C MET A 112 -11.74 -10.61 -4.52
N VAL A 113 -10.66 -11.24 -4.07
CA VAL A 113 -10.73 -12.36 -3.12
C VAL A 113 -11.25 -11.91 -1.76
N ASN A 114 -10.89 -10.70 -1.32
CA ASN A 114 -11.41 -10.13 -0.09
C ASN A 114 -12.90 -9.80 -0.17
N HIS A 115 -13.34 -9.25 -1.30
CA HIS A 115 -14.73 -8.77 -1.46
C HIS A 115 -15.74 -9.86 -1.79
N TYR A 116 -15.31 -10.94 -2.45
CA TYR A 116 -16.24 -11.93 -2.98
C TYR A 116 -15.95 -13.35 -2.50
N THR A 117 -17.00 -14.14 -2.39
CA THR A 117 -16.90 -15.59 -2.23
C THR A 117 -16.64 -16.24 -3.60
N VAL A 118 -16.29 -17.54 -3.59
CA VAL A 118 -16.14 -18.33 -4.83
C VAL A 118 -17.44 -18.32 -5.68
N ALA A 119 -18.61 -18.22 -5.03
CA ALA A 119 -19.89 -18.10 -5.72
C ALA A 119 -20.23 -16.66 -6.16
N LYS A 120 -19.22 -15.77 -6.24
CA LYS A 120 -19.35 -14.36 -6.62
C LYS A 120 -20.32 -13.55 -5.75
N LYS A 121 -20.61 -14.03 -4.53
CA LYS A 121 -21.41 -13.27 -3.54
C LYS A 121 -20.53 -12.29 -2.80
N ARG A 122 -20.93 -11.02 -2.74
CA ARG A 122 -20.17 -9.98 -2.04
C ARG A 122 -20.20 -10.17 -0.53
N ARG A 123 -19.05 -9.98 0.11
CA ARG A 123 -18.91 -9.97 1.57
C ARG A 123 -19.26 -8.59 2.10
N HIS A 124 -19.84 -8.54 3.31
CA HIS A 124 -20.22 -7.29 3.98
C HIS A 124 -19.16 -6.77 4.93
N LYS A 125 -18.15 -7.59 5.27
CA LYS A 125 -17.07 -7.24 6.18
C LYS A 125 -15.72 -7.33 5.47
N ASP A 126 -14.85 -6.37 5.76
CA ASP A 126 -13.44 -6.38 5.40
C ASP A 126 -12.60 -6.39 6.67
N LEU A 127 -11.90 -7.51 6.94
CA LEU A 127 -11.10 -7.70 8.17
C LEU A 127 -9.86 -6.80 8.22
N TYR A 128 -9.46 -6.22 7.10
CA TYR A 128 -8.33 -5.30 6.98
C TYR A 128 -8.74 -3.83 7.01
N THR A 129 -10.02 -3.56 7.25
CA THR A 129 -10.56 -2.22 7.43
C THR A 129 -10.85 -1.95 8.90
N PRO A 130 -10.54 -0.77 9.46
CA PRO A 130 -10.91 -0.40 10.81
C PRO A 130 -12.41 -0.61 11.07
N GLY A 131 -12.74 -1.27 12.19
CA GLY A 131 -14.13 -1.63 12.51
C GLY A 131 -14.71 -2.76 11.66
N GLY A 132 -13.96 -3.34 10.72
CA GLY A 132 -14.45 -4.39 9.83
C GLY A 132 -15.46 -3.89 8.80
N GLU A 133 -15.46 -2.59 8.52
CA GLU A 133 -16.37 -1.96 7.55
C GLU A 133 -16.06 -2.44 6.13
N GLY A 134 -17.08 -2.98 5.45
CA GLY A 134 -16.96 -3.32 4.04
C GLY A 134 -17.08 -2.09 3.13
N PHE A 135 -16.71 -2.27 1.87
CA PHE A 135 -16.91 -1.31 0.76
C PHE A 135 -15.99 -0.06 0.74
N LYS A 136 -15.05 0.10 1.67
CA LYS A 136 -14.05 1.18 1.61
C LYS A 136 -13.02 0.95 0.52
N ARG A 137 -12.52 -0.28 0.41
CA ARG A 137 -11.60 -0.68 -0.66
C ARG A 137 -12.36 -0.83 -1.98
N PRO A 138 -11.86 -0.34 -3.11
CA PRO A 138 -12.47 -0.61 -4.42
C PRO A 138 -12.21 -2.05 -4.89
N ASP A 139 -13.03 -2.54 -5.78
CA ASP A 139 -12.74 -3.74 -6.57
C ASP A 139 -11.52 -3.46 -7.47
N ARG A 140 -10.61 -4.42 -7.61
CA ARG A 140 -9.34 -4.25 -8.34
C ARG A 140 -8.56 -3.03 -7.85
N ALA A 141 -8.35 -2.97 -6.53
CA ALA A 141 -7.83 -1.80 -5.83
C ALA A 141 -6.57 -1.22 -6.45
N VAL A 142 -5.63 -2.07 -6.89
CA VAL A 142 -4.39 -1.61 -7.52
C VAL A 142 -4.68 -0.80 -8.79
N ILE A 143 -5.62 -1.23 -9.63
CA ILE A 143 -5.99 -0.52 -10.86
C ILE A 143 -6.64 0.82 -10.53
N VAL A 144 -7.63 0.80 -9.63
CA VAL A 144 -8.39 2.01 -9.28
C VAL A 144 -7.49 3.05 -8.61
N TYR A 145 -6.68 2.66 -7.63
CA TYR A 145 -5.76 3.58 -6.97
C TYR A 145 -4.69 4.14 -7.92
N SER A 146 -4.20 3.33 -8.86
CA SER A 146 -3.26 3.80 -9.88
C SER A 146 -3.90 4.86 -10.80
N GLN A 147 -5.14 4.64 -11.21
CA GLN A 147 -5.88 5.61 -12.01
C GLN A 147 -6.13 6.91 -11.25
N MET A 148 -6.48 6.84 -9.97
CA MET A 148 -6.66 8.02 -9.12
C MET A 148 -5.34 8.77 -8.88
N ALA A 149 -4.24 8.07 -8.62
CA ALA A 149 -2.92 8.68 -8.50
C ALA A 149 -2.49 9.37 -9.82
N ARG A 150 -2.75 8.74 -10.96
CA ARG A 150 -2.50 9.32 -12.30
C ARG A 150 -3.39 10.54 -12.57
N GLN A 151 -4.64 10.51 -12.12
CA GLN A 151 -5.54 11.66 -12.21
C GLN A 151 -5.09 12.82 -11.31
N ALA A 152 -4.58 12.50 -10.12
CA ALA A 152 -4.02 13.51 -9.22
C ALA A 152 -2.75 14.16 -9.82
N TYR A 153 -1.85 13.35 -10.38
CA TYR A 153 -0.57 13.81 -10.95
C TYR A 153 -0.21 13.01 -12.20
N LYS A 154 -0.45 13.58 -13.37
CA LYS A 154 -0.30 12.90 -14.68
C LYS A 154 1.09 12.33 -14.96
N ASP A 155 2.11 13.01 -14.46
CA ASP A 155 3.53 12.74 -14.68
C ASP A 155 4.24 12.11 -13.46
N ALA A 156 3.50 11.67 -12.45
CA ALA A 156 4.08 10.95 -11.33
C ALA A 156 4.37 9.50 -11.71
N ASN A 157 5.50 8.95 -11.25
CA ASN A 157 5.77 7.53 -11.40
C ASN A 157 4.80 6.70 -10.55
N ILE A 158 4.26 5.64 -11.12
CA ILE A 158 3.36 4.69 -10.44
C ILE A 158 4.01 3.33 -10.41
N ILE A 159 4.28 2.85 -9.20
CA ILE A 159 4.92 1.57 -8.94
C ILE A 159 3.90 0.70 -8.23
N ILE A 160 3.53 -0.41 -8.84
CA ILE A 160 2.55 -1.34 -8.28
C ILE A 160 3.23 -2.60 -7.74
N GLY A 161 2.64 -3.18 -6.69
CA GLY A 161 3.17 -4.38 -6.07
C GLY A 161 2.15 -5.09 -5.18
N GLY A 162 2.65 -6.03 -4.38
CA GLY A 162 1.82 -6.85 -3.51
C GLY A 162 1.12 -7.99 -4.25
N ILE A 163 0.29 -8.75 -3.51
CA ILE A 163 -0.30 -10.00 -4.00
C ILE A 163 -1.19 -9.80 -5.24
N GLU A 164 -2.00 -8.75 -5.27
CA GLU A 164 -2.93 -8.47 -6.38
C GLU A 164 -2.17 -8.20 -7.69
N ALA A 165 -1.12 -7.38 -7.62
CA ALA A 165 -0.27 -7.09 -8.77
C ALA A 165 0.53 -8.33 -9.21
N SER A 166 1.09 -9.07 -8.25
CA SER A 166 1.89 -10.27 -8.53
C SER A 166 1.09 -11.36 -9.21
N LEU A 167 -0.14 -11.61 -8.79
CA LEU A 167 -1.03 -12.62 -9.40
C LEU A 167 -1.43 -12.24 -10.84
N ARG A 168 -1.46 -10.95 -11.16
CA ARG A 168 -1.89 -10.43 -12.47
C ARG A 168 -0.76 -9.83 -13.29
N ARG A 169 0.50 -10.14 -12.97
CA ARG A 169 1.69 -9.59 -13.68
C ARG A 169 1.79 -10.00 -15.14
N LEU A 170 1.16 -11.10 -15.50
CA LEU A 170 1.07 -11.58 -16.88
C LEU A 170 -0.36 -11.52 -17.39
N GLY A 171 -0.58 -11.85 -18.66
CA GLY A 171 -1.93 -12.11 -19.16
C GLY A 171 -2.58 -13.24 -18.34
N HIS A 172 -3.80 -13.05 -17.91
CA HIS A 172 -4.48 -13.97 -16.98
C HIS A 172 -5.97 -14.07 -17.29
N TYR A 173 -6.57 -15.19 -16.86
CA TYR A 173 -8.01 -15.35 -16.85
C TYR A 173 -8.60 -14.67 -15.61
N ASP A 174 -9.47 -13.68 -15.84
CA ASP A 174 -10.23 -13.02 -14.77
C ASP A 174 -11.54 -13.79 -14.52
N TYR A 175 -11.56 -14.53 -13.43
CA TYR A 175 -12.71 -15.32 -13.01
C TYR A 175 -13.97 -14.49 -12.80
N TRP A 176 -13.83 -13.24 -12.33
CA TRP A 176 -14.95 -12.37 -12.00
C TRP A 176 -15.68 -11.86 -13.23
N ASP A 177 -14.92 -11.53 -14.29
CA ASP A 177 -15.43 -11.02 -15.56
C ASP A 177 -15.56 -12.12 -16.64
N ASP A 178 -15.14 -13.35 -16.33
CA ASP A 178 -15.15 -14.50 -17.25
C ASP A 178 -14.43 -14.19 -18.58
N LYS A 179 -13.24 -13.61 -18.50
CA LYS A 179 -12.46 -13.24 -19.69
C LYS A 179 -10.94 -13.24 -19.44
N VAL A 180 -10.19 -13.33 -20.52
CA VAL A 180 -8.75 -13.11 -20.50
C VAL A 180 -8.45 -11.61 -20.46
N ARG A 181 -7.65 -11.19 -19.48
CA ARG A 181 -7.15 -9.82 -19.33
C ARG A 181 -5.66 -9.73 -19.65
N LYS A 182 -5.22 -8.53 -19.99
CA LYS A 182 -3.80 -8.20 -20.14
C LYS A 182 -3.11 -8.20 -18.76
N SER A 183 -1.78 -8.01 -18.77
CA SER A 183 -1.05 -7.74 -17.53
C SER A 183 -1.62 -6.52 -16.81
N ILE A 184 -1.69 -6.59 -15.48
CA ILE A 184 -2.18 -5.49 -14.64
C ILE A 184 -1.38 -4.19 -14.81
N ILE A 185 -0.11 -4.25 -15.19
CA ILE A 185 0.70 -3.06 -15.44
C ILE A 185 0.09 -2.19 -16.56
N ILE A 186 -0.55 -2.84 -17.55
CA ILE A 186 -1.22 -2.15 -18.65
C ILE A 186 -2.56 -1.57 -18.18
N ASP A 187 -3.36 -2.38 -17.46
CA ASP A 187 -4.69 -1.97 -16.99
C ASP A 187 -4.58 -0.85 -15.93
N ALA A 188 -3.54 -0.88 -15.10
CA ALA A 188 -3.25 0.15 -14.10
C ALA A 188 -2.56 1.39 -14.68
N ASN A 189 -2.08 1.33 -15.92
CA ASN A 189 -1.20 2.36 -16.51
C ASN A 189 -0.01 2.71 -15.59
N ALA A 190 0.61 1.66 -15.05
CA ALA A 190 1.73 1.77 -14.12
C ALA A 190 3.07 1.74 -14.85
N ASP A 191 4.09 2.35 -14.26
CA ASP A 191 5.43 2.47 -14.84
C ASP A 191 6.32 1.28 -14.44
N LEU A 192 6.07 0.69 -13.26
CA LEU A 192 6.85 -0.44 -12.74
C LEU A 192 5.95 -1.38 -11.94
N LEU A 193 6.22 -2.68 -12.05
CA LEU A 193 5.62 -3.73 -11.25
C LEU A 193 6.71 -4.50 -10.49
N LEU A 194 6.56 -4.58 -9.17
CA LEU A 194 7.42 -5.36 -8.28
C LEU A 194 6.66 -6.58 -7.74
N TYR A 195 7.31 -7.76 -7.71
CA TYR A 195 6.71 -9.03 -7.28
C TYR A 195 7.71 -9.92 -6.56
#